data_a989ace4500603d41ccd4813c7b8ff32
#
_entry.id   a989ace4500603d41ccd4813c7b8ff32
#
_cell.length_a   1.000
_cell.length_b   1.000
_cell.length_c   1.000
_cell.angle_alpha   90.00
_cell.angle_beta   90.00
_cell.angle_gamma   90.00
#
_symmetry.space_group_name_H-M   'P 1'
#
loop_
_entity.id
_entity.type
_entity.pdbx_description
1 polymer ?
#
loop_
_entity_poly.entity_id
_entity_poly.type
_entity_poly.pdbx_seq_one_letter_code
_entity_poly.pdbx_strand_id
1 'polypeptide(L)'
;MPAFKGSATAPLEMMTDTPKEVSVFAPATVANVACGYDVLGFAIDAPGDEVVARHSEEPGLRITKITGDDGKLPLEAEKNTAGVAAYDLLKHLGMLDLGVELEIHKKMPFGSGLGSSAASAVAGAYAVNKLIGEPLTKKQLLPFAMAGEASADGAWHADNVGPCLLGGIVFIRDNQELDIAQLPVPKDLWAAVVHPDIEILTKVARGILPAEVPLANVTQQIGNLGGLICGLIQEDYGMISRSVHDVIAEPRRQKLIPEFYQAKRSAMAAGALGFSISGAGPSVFGLCEGEESAKRVGEAIAGVFSKGDLENQLYVSRVNQTGVKVIG
;
A
#
# COMPACT_ATOMS: atom_id res chain seq x y z
N MET A 1 8.17 -11.22 -17.28
CA MET A 1 8.91 -10.06 -16.73
C MET A 1 9.25 -9.13 -17.86
N PRO A 2 8.91 -7.85 -17.83
CA PRO A 2 9.38 -6.90 -18.83
C PRO A 2 10.91 -6.79 -18.71
N ALA A 3 11.62 -6.92 -19.83
CA ALA A 3 13.06 -6.85 -19.90
C ALA A 3 13.52 -5.41 -19.63
N PHE A 4 14.18 -5.18 -18.50
CA PHE A 4 14.86 -3.92 -18.22
C PHE A 4 15.96 -3.68 -19.24
N LYS A 5 15.77 -2.72 -20.15
CA LYS A 5 16.81 -2.22 -21.04
C LYS A 5 17.62 -1.15 -20.32
N GLY A 6 18.57 -1.56 -19.53
CA GLY A 6 19.48 -0.67 -18.83
C GLY A 6 20.48 -1.48 -18.00
N SER A 7 21.63 -1.82 -18.58
CA SER A 7 22.77 -2.37 -17.86
C SER A 7 23.48 -1.21 -17.14
N ALA A 8 23.20 -1.02 -15.87
CA ALA A 8 24.01 -0.18 -14.99
C ALA A 8 24.91 -1.09 -14.15
N THR A 9 26.08 -1.41 -14.64
CA THR A 9 27.18 -1.85 -13.80
C THR A 9 27.70 -0.63 -13.05
N ALA A 10 27.22 -0.40 -11.83
CA ALA A 10 27.84 0.56 -10.95
C ALA A 10 29.17 -0.03 -10.46
N PRO A 11 30.32 0.64 -10.65
CA PRO A 11 31.58 0.15 -10.14
C PRO A 11 31.60 0.16 -8.60
N LEU A 12 32.20 -0.85 -7.98
CA LEU A 12 32.46 -0.92 -6.52
C LEU A 12 33.17 0.33 -5.95
N GLU A 13 33.76 1.15 -6.80
CA GLU A 13 34.45 2.40 -6.44
C GLU A 13 33.52 3.51 -5.90
N MET A 14 32.19 3.39 -6.05
CA MET A 14 31.20 4.38 -5.54
C MET A 14 30.85 4.18 -4.05
N MET A 15 31.39 3.19 -3.35
CA MET A 15 30.95 2.84 -1.98
C MET A 15 31.76 3.52 -0.84
N THR A 16 32.64 4.47 -1.13
CA THR A 16 33.52 5.08 -0.11
C THR A 16 32.82 5.98 0.90
N ASP A 17 31.55 6.31 0.69
CA ASP A 17 30.76 7.21 1.58
C ASP A 17 29.31 6.70 1.79
N THR A 18 29.12 5.37 1.83
CA THR A 18 27.81 4.77 2.08
C THR A 18 27.55 4.63 3.58
N PRO A 19 26.29 4.77 4.04
CA PRO A 19 25.96 4.58 5.44
C PRO A 19 26.22 3.13 5.88
N LYS A 20 26.61 2.92 7.14
CA LYS A 20 26.78 1.58 7.70
C LYS A 20 25.43 0.90 7.95
N GLU A 21 24.43 1.68 8.22
CA GLU A 21 23.06 1.26 8.53
C GLU A 21 22.08 2.31 8.01
N VAL A 22 20.91 1.84 7.57
CA VAL A 22 19.79 2.68 7.15
C VAL A 22 18.49 2.12 7.72
N SER A 23 17.73 2.96 8.41
CA SER A 23 16.38 2.65 8.87
C SER A 23 15.36 3.38 8.00
N VAL A 24 14.36 2.66 7.51
CA VAL A 24 13.30 3.21 6.68
C VAL A 24 11.92 2.92 7.23
N PHE A 25 11.00 3.83 6.99
CA PHE A 25 9.58 3.69 7.26
C PHE A 25 8.82 3.62 5.93
N ALA A 26 7.99 2.59 5.75
CA ALA A 26 7.10 2.42 4.61
C ALA A 26 5.65 2.53 5.09
N PRO A 27 4.89 3.53 4.59
CA PRO A 27 3.55 3.83 5.07
C PRO A 27 2.51 2.81 4.63
N ALA A 28 1.43 2.71 5.40
CA ALA A 28 0.22 2.03 4.99
C ALA A 28 -0.44 2.69 3.79
N THR A 29 -1.24 1.92 3.08
CA THR A 29 -1.93 2.36 1.86
C THR A 29 -3.40 1.94 1.86
N VAL A 30 -4.21 2.74 1.18
CA VAL A 30 -5.58 2.44 0.81
C VAL A 30 -5.61 2.14 -0.67
N ALA A 31 -5.76 0.87 -1.02
CA ALA A 31 -5.85 0.42 -2.40
C ALA A 31 -7.29 0.38 -2.90
N ASN A 32 -7.48 0.32 -4.20
CA ASN A 32 -8.75 0.35 -4.94
C ASN A 32 -9.50 1.68 -4.90
N VAL A 33 -9.47 2.40 -3.81
CA VAL A 33 -10.17 3.68 -3.59
C VAL A 33 -11.60 3.65 -4.16
N ALA A 34 -12.38 2.66 -3.72
CA ALA A 34 -13.71 2.32 -4.22
C ALA A 34 -13.67 1.90 -5.72
N CYS A 35 -13.94 2.84 -6.63
CA CYS A 35 -14.11 2.59 -8.08
C CYS A 35 -12.81 2.27 -8.85
N GLY A 36 -11.64 2.42 -8.25
CA GLY A 36 -10.35 2.20 -8.91
C GLY A 36 -9.74 0.82 -8.63
N TYR A 37 -10.53 -0.24 -8.71
CA TYR A 37 -10.11 -1.62 -8.45
C TYR A 37 -8.82 -1.98 -9.21
N ASP A 38 -7.77 -2.38 -8.49
CA ASP A 38 -6.42 -2.73 -8.98
C ASP A 38 -5.70 -1.60 -9.78
N VAL A 39 -6.26 -0.38 -9.84
CA VAL A 39 -5.69 0.73 -10.65
C VAL A 39 -5.54 2.06 -9.89
N LEU A 40 -5.98 2.14 -8.63
CA LEU A 40 -5.88 3.37 -7.84
C LEU A 40 -5.56 3.07 -6.38
N GLY A 41 -4.62 3.80 -5.81
CA GLY A 41 -4.29 3.73 -4.38
C GLY A 41 -3.70 5.02 -3.87
N PHE A 42 -3.71 5.21 -2.55
CA PHE A 42 -3.03 6.32 -1.89
C PHE A 42 -2.35 5.89 -0.59
N ALA A 43 -1.32 6.61 -0.19
CA ALA A 43 -0.61 6.39 1.07
C ALA A 43 -1.19 7.26 2.20
N ILE A 44 -1.08 6.76 3.44
CA ILE A 44 -1.44 7.49 4.67
C ILE A 44 -0.22 7.63 5.58
N ASP A 45 -0.22 8.61 6.51
CA ASP A 45 0.97 8.92 7.32
C ASP A 45 1.30 7.83 8.36
N ALA A 46 0.28 7.14 8.86
CA ALA A 46 0.38 6.04 9.81
C ALA A 46 -0.85 5.13 9.69
N PRO A 47 -0.69 3.83 10.02
CA PRO A 47 0.52 3.13 10.45
C PRO A 47 1.51 2.91 9.32
N GLY A 48 2.57 2.15 9.57
CA GLY A 48 3.53 1.73 8.56
C GLY A 48 4.54 0.75 9.15
N ASP A 49 5.22 0.00 8.31
CA ASP A 49 6.26 -0.94 8.72
C ASP A 49 7.65 -0.30 8.60
N GLU A 50 8.61 -0.84 9.35
CA GLU A 50 9.99 -0.36 9.31
C GLU A 50 10.94 -1.50 8.93
N VAL A 51 11.99 -1.15 8.17
CA VAL A 51 13.09 -2.07 7.83
C VAL A 51 14.40 -1.37 8.10
N VAL A 52 15.29 -2.08 8.76
CA VAL A 52 16.69 -1.66 8.97
C VAL A 52 17.58 -2.53 8.07
N ALA A 53 18.42 -1.90 7.26
CA ALA A 53 19.40 -2.56 6.44
C ALA A 53 20.81 -2.21 6.93
N ARG A 54 21.69 -3.20 7.07
CA ARG A 54 23.10 -3.03 7.51
C ARG A 54 24.04 -3.77 6.58
N HIS A 55 25.26 -3.25 6.44
CA HIS A 55 26.34 -4.02 5.86
C HIS A 55 26.75 -5.17 6.78
N SER A 56 27.10 -6.30 6.20
CA SER A 56 27.60 -7.49 6.89
C SER A 56 28.93 -7.95 6.30
N GLU A 57 29.80 -8.54 7.14
CA GLU A 57 31.04 -9.16 6.68
C GLU A 57 30.78 -10.48 5.94
N GLU A 58 29.67 -11.14 6.24
CA GLU A 58 29.28 -12.36 5.56
C GLU A 58 28.56 -12.05 4.23
N PRO A 59 29.01 -12.62 3.11
CA PRO A 59 28.37 -12.39 1.80
C PRO A 59 26.90 -12.81 1.74
N GLY A 60 26.12 -12.12 0.90
CA GLY A 60 24.72 -12.41 0.62
C GLY A 60 23.74 -11.67 1.52
N LEU A 61 22.45 -11.79 1.16
CA LEU A 61 21.35 -11.15 1.86
C LEU A 61 20.75 -12.08 2.92
N ARG A 62 20.54 -11.57 4.12
CA ARG A 62 19.90 -12.28 5.24
C ARG A 62 18.85 -11.41 5.93
N ILE A 63 17.80 -12.06 6.45
CA ILE A 63 16.91 -11.45 7.44
C ILE A 63 17.31 -12.00 8.80
N THR A 64 17.79 -11.13 9.67
CA THR A 64 18.30 -11.53 10.99
C THR A 64 17.25 -11.45 12.08
N LYS A 65 16.19 -10.64 11.86
CA LYS A 65 15.13 -10.43 12.85
C LYS A 65 13.84 -9.95 12.21
N ILE A 66 12.72 -10.48 12.71
CA ILE A 66 11.38 -9.95 12.44
C ILE A 66 10.69 -9.73 13.77
N THR A 67 9.98 -8.61 13.93
CA THR A 67 9.17 -8.31 15.11
C THR A 67 7.75 -7.87 14.73
N GLY A 68 6.79 -8.14 15.61
CA GLY A 68 5.37 -7.78 15.38
C GLY A 68 4.65 -8.69 14.41
N ASP A 69 5.25 -9.84 14.09
CA ASP A 69 4.70 -10.86 13.17
C ASP A 69 4.19 -12.12 13.89
N ASP A 70 4.33 -12.20 15.21
CA ASP A 70 3.98 -13.37 16.03
C ASP A 70 4.63 -14.67 15.51
N GLY A 71 5.81 -14.56 14.87
CA GLY A 71 6.56 -15.68 14.30
C GLY A 71 5.92 -16.29 13.04
N LYS A 72 5.05 -15.55 12.36
CA LYS A 72 4.34 -16.03 11.15
C LYS A 72 5.16 -15.88 9.87
N LEU A 73 6.13 -14.96 9.83
CA LEU A 73 6.91 -14.66 8.63
C LEU A 73 8.23 -15.44 8.61
N PRO A 74 8.63 -15.94 7.42
CA PRO A 74 9.90 -16.63 7.27
C PRO A 74 11.09 -15.67 7.35
N LEU A 75 12.20 -16.14 7.98
CA LEU A 75 13.49 -15.45 7.96
C LEU A 75 14.26 -15.71 6.66
N GLU A 76 13.88 -16.74 5.90
CA GLU A 76 14.48 -17.01 4.59
C GLU A 76 14.14 -15.88 3.62
N ALA A 77 15.17 -15.18 3.12
CA ALA A 77 15.01 -13.99 2.30
C ALA A 77 14.18 -14.26 1.03
N GLU A 78 14.33 -15.43 0.41
CA GLU A 78 13.61 -15.85 -0.79
C GLU A 78 12.12 -16.17 -0.56
N LYS A 79 11.68 -16.23 0.67
CA LYS A 79 10.27 -16.48 1.05
C LYS A 79 9.62 -15.28 1.72
N ASN A 80 10.36 -14.19 1.91
CA ASN A 80 9.90 -12.99 2.58
C ASN A 80 9.83 -11.83 1.59
N THR A 81 8.74 -11.08 1.58
CA THR A 81 8.51 -10.01 0.59
C THR A 81 9.60 -8.93 0.58
N ALA A 82 10.10 -8.52 1.76
CA ALA A 82 11.22 -7.60 1.87
C ALA A 82 12.52 -8.21 1.34
N GLY A 83 12.75 -9.48 1.65
CA GLY A 83 13.92 -10.23 1.19
C GLY A 83 13.94 -10.43 -0.32
N VAL A 84 12.81 -10.85 -0.91
CA VAL A 84 12.68 -11.01 -2.38
C VAL A 84 12.94 -9.69 -3.10
N ALA A 85 12.32 -8.59 -2.65
CA ALA A 85 12.50 -7.27 -3.25
C ALA A 85 13.96 -6.79 -3.17
N ALA A 86 14.60 -6.96 -2.01
CA ALA A 86 16.01 -6.61 -1.80
C ALA A 86 16.97 -7.51 -2.63
N TYR A 87 16.70 -8.81 -2.68
CA TYR A 87 17.49 -9.77 -3.45
C TYR A 87 17.46 -9.46 -4.95
N ASP A 88 16.27 -9.22 -5.51
CA ASP A 88 16.12 -8.91 -6.93
C ASP A 88 16.80 -7.58 -7.30
N LEU A 89 16.80 -6.60 -6.40
CA LEU A 89 17.56 -5.35 -6.55
C LEU A 89 19.08 -5.63 -6.60
N LEU A 90 19.62 -6.35 -5.62
CA LEU A 90 21.04 -6.69 -5.58
C LEU A 90 21.46 -7.51 -6.80
N LYS A 91 20.63 -8.45 -7.22
CA LYS A 91 20.85 -9.25 -8.42
C LYS A 91 20.88 -8.38 -9.69
N HIS A 92 19.97 -7.44 -9.83
CA HIS A 92 19.93 -6.51 -10.96
C HIS A 92 21.19 -5.67 -11.05
N LEU A 93 21.75 -5.26 -9.90
CA LEU A 93 22.96 -4.46 -9.81
C LEU A 93 24.25 -5.29 -9.88
N GLY A 94 24.15 -6.64 -9.92
CA GLY A 94 25.34 -7.52 -9.89
C GLY A 94 26.07 -7.55 -8.56
N MET A 95 25.37 -7.30 -7.44
CA MET A 95 25.92 -7.13 -6.09
C MET A 95 25.51 -8.26 -5.12
N LEU A 96 25.27 -9.48 -5.61
CA LEU A 96 24.83 -10.60 -4.77
C LEU A 96 25.89 -11.05 -3.74
N ASP A 97 27.17 -10.75 -3.97
CA ASP A 97 28.26 -11.05 -3.04
C ASP A 97 28.39 -10.01 -1.92
N LEU A 98 27.63 -8.90 -1.99
CA LEU A 98 27.59 -7.91 -0.91
C LEU A 98 26.87 -8.50 0.30
N GLY A 99 27.51 -8.45 1.46
CA GLY A 99 26.88 -8.83 2.73
C GLY A 99 25.87 -7.77 3.17
N VAL A 100 24.59 -8.16 3.27
CA VAL A 100 23.49 -7.30 3.73
C VAL A 100 22.62 -8.04 4.73
N GLU A 101 22.34 -7.39 5.86
CA GLU A 101 21.39 -7.87 6.87
C GLU A 101 20.17 -6.96 6.94
N LEU A 102 18.98 -7.58 7.04
CA LEU A 102 17.72 -6.88 7.23
C LEU A 102 17.12 -7.23 8.60
N GLU A 103 16.63 -6.21 9.31
CA GLU A 103 15.67 -6.37 10.39
C GLU A 103 14.31 -5.78 9.94
N ILE A 104 13.22 -6.50 10.20
CA ILE A 104 11.87 -6.11 9.78
C ILE A 104 11.01 -5.89 11.03
N HIS A 105 10.38 -4.73 11.15
CA HIS A 105 9.50 -4.38 12.24
C HIS A 105 8.08 -4.16 11.70
N LYS A 106 7.23 -5.19 11.88
CA LYS A 106 5.82 -5.15 11.49
C LYS A 106 5.03 -4.34 12.52
N LYS A 107 4.40 -3.27 12.08
CA LYS A 107 3.53 -2.41 12.91
C LYS A 107 2.09 -2.36 12.38
N MET A 108 1.84 -3.04 11.28
CA MET A 108 0.52 -3.19 10.68
C MET A 108 -0.02 -4.61 10.88
N PRO A 109 -1.33 -4.75 11.19
CA PRO A 109 -1.93 -6.07 11.32
C PRO A 109 -1.89 -6.87 10.02
N PHE A 110 -1.78 -8.20 10.14
CA PHE A 110 -1.84 -9.11 8.98
C PHE A 110 -3.25 -9.16 8.40
N GLY A 111 -3.35 -9.32 7.06
CA GLY A 111 -4.63 -9.43 6.39
C GLY A 111 -5.56 -8.23 6.62
N SER A 112 -5.00 -7.08 6.94
CA SER A 112 -5.73 -5.87 7.34
C SER A 112 -6.30 -5.06 6.17
N GLY A 113 -5.82 -5.27 4.94
CA GLY A 113 -6.16 -4.40 3.81
C GLY A 113 -5.44 -3.04 3.82
N LEU A 114 -4.35 -2.91 4.61
CA LEU A 114 -3.53 -1.68 4.72
C LEU A 114 -2.22 -1.75 3.93
N GLY A 115 -2.02 -2.77 3.10
CA GLY A 115 -0.84 -2.90 2.26
C GLY A 115 0.43 -3.29 3.03
N SER A 116 0.33 -4.05 4.15
CA SER A 116 1.48 -4.41 4.99
C SER A 116 2.53 -5.25 4.25
N SER A 117 2.12 -6.12 3.32
CA SER A 117 3.02 -6.90 2.46
C SER A 117 3.80 -5.98 1.51
N ALA A 118 3.08 -5.09 0.82
CA ALA A 118 3.67 -4.08 -0.07
C ALA A 118 4.64 -3.16 0.69
N ALA A 119 4.28 -2.75 1.92
CA ALA A 119 5.17 -1.93 2.75
C ALA A 119 6.49 -2.64 3.07
N SER A 120 6.46 -3.94 3.39
CA SER A 120 7.67 -4.74 3.61
C SER A 120 8.53 -4.83 2.36
N ALA A 121 7.93 -5.11 1.19
CA ALA A 121 8.63 -5.19 -0.09
C ALA A 121 9.26 -3.84 -0.48
N VAL A 122 8.51 -2.75 -0.35
CA VAL A 122 8.99 -1.38 -0.61
C VAL A 122 10.13 -1.03 0.34
N ALA A 123 9.97 -1.28 1.65
CA ALA A 123 10.98 -0.97 2.65
C ALA A 123 12.27 -1.76 2.42
N GLY A 124 12.17 -3.06 2.10
CA GLY A 124 13.34 -3.90 1.81
C GLY A 124 14.14 -3.39 0.62
N ALA A 125 13.49 -3.14 -0.52
CA ALA A 125 14.16 -2.60 -1.70
C ALA A 125 14.73 -1.19 -1.45
N TYR A 126 13.97 -0.32 -0.79
CA TYR A 126 14.39 1.08 -0.55
C TYR A 126 15.53 1.17 0.46
N ALA A 127 15.49 0.39 1.55
CA ALA A 127 16.55 0.35 2.56
C ALA A 127 17.88 -0.09 1.95
N VAL A 128 17.86 -1.19 1.15
CA VAL A 128 19.06 -1.68 0.47
C VAL A 128 19.57 -0.66 -0.55
N ASN A 129 18.67 -0.06 -1.35
CA ASN A 129 19.06 0.98 -2.31
C ASN A 129 19.77 2.17 -1.63
N LYS A 130 19.26 2.59 -0.46
CA LYS A 130 19.90 3.65 0.34
C LYS A 130 21.23 3.22 0.94
N LEU A 131 21.31 1.99 1.45
CA LEU A 131 22.51 1.43 2.04
C LEU A 131 23.69 1.40 1.06
N ILE A 132 23.41 1.12 -0.23
CA ILE A 132 24.43 1.04 -1.28
C ILE A 132 24.65 2.34 -2.05
N GLY A 133 24.22 3.48 -1.49
CA GLY A 133 24.45 4.82 -2.08
C GLY A 133 23.41 5.30 -3.07
N GLU A 134 22.20 4.72 -3.06
CA GLU A 134 21.05 5.16 -3.87
C GLU A 134 21.28 5.17 -5.39
N PRO A 135 21.75 4.05 -6.00
CA PRO A 135 21.98 3.98 -7.44
C PRO A 135 20.69 4.11 -8.27
N LEU A 136 19.53 3.85 -7.68
CA LEU A 136 18.23 3.91 -8.35
C LEU A 136 17.30 4.93 -7.71
N THR A 137 16.52 5.60 -8.54
CA THR A 137 15.41 6.46 -8.09
C THR A 137 14.25 5.62 -7.54
N LYS A 138 13.36 6.22 -6.73
CA LYS A 138 12.16 5.53 -6.23
C LYS A 138 11.37 4.85 -7.36
N LYS A 139 11.15 5.54 -8.49
CA LYS A 139 10.41 4.96 -9.62
C LYS A 139 11.09 3.72 -10.20
N GLN A 140 12.41 3.68 -10.24
CA GLN A 140 13.18 2.53 -10.71
C GLN A 140 13.16 1.35 -9.74
N LEU A 141 12.79 1.57 -8.46
CA LEU A 141 12.62 0.50 -7.47
C LEU A 141 11.28 -0.23 -7.61
N LEU A 142 10.31 0.34 -8.32
CA LEU A 142 8.98 -0.22 -8.44
C LEU A 142 8.94 -1.70 -8.85
N PRO A 143 9.68 -2.17 -9.88
CA PRO A 143 9.66 -3.57 -10.29
C PRO A 143 10.14 -4.54 -9.22
N PHE A 144 11.13 -4.14 -8.42
CA PHE A 144 11.68 -4.99 -7.34
C PHE A 144 10.68 -5.10 -6.18
N ALA A 145 10.06 -3.98 -5.78
CA ALA A 145 9.00 -3.99 -4.79
C ALA A 145 7.78 -4.80 -5.25
N MET A 146 7.42 -4.72 -6.55
CA MET A 146 6.37 -5.55 -7.16
C MET A 146 6.71 -7.04 -7.14
N ALA A 147 7.96 -7.41 -7.40
CA ALA A 147 8.39 -8.81 -7.33
C ALA A 147 8.28 -9.35 -5.88
N GLY A 148 8.65 -8.52 -4.89
CA GLY A 148 8.45 -8.83 -3.48
C GLY A 148 6.98 -9.05 -3.14
N GLU A 149 6.10 -8.13 -3.53
CA GLU A 149 4.66 -8.24 -3.27
C GLU A 149 4.05 -9.47 -3.95
N ALA A 150 4.38 -9.71 -5.22
CA ALA A 150 3.90 -10.87 -5.97
C ALA A 150 4.35 -12.21 -5.36
N SER A 151 5.43 -12.25 -4.59
CA SER A 151 5.88 -13.47 -3.91
C SER A 151 4.94 -13.92 -2.79
N ALA A 152 4.09 -13.03 -2.25
CA ALA A 152 3.16 -13.33 -1.17
C ALA A 152 1.88 -14.02 -1.66
N ASP A 153 1.24 -13.51 -2.72
CA ASP A 153 -0.07 -14.00 -3.17
C ASP A 153 -0.17 -14.24 -4.69
N GLY A 154 0.92 -14.00 -5.43
CA GLY A 154 0.98 -14.14 -6.89
C GLY A 154 0.33 -12.98 -7.64
N ALA A 155 -0.18 -11.97 -6.96
CA ALA A 155 -0.82 -10.81 -7.57
C ALA A 155 0.22 -9.79 -8.04
N TRP A 156 -0.02 -9.17 -9.21
CA TRP A 156 0.84 -8.14 -9.79
C TRP A 156 0.06 -6.84 -9.97
N HIS A 157 -0.17 -6.13 -8.84
CA HIS A 157 -0.95 -4.90 -8.79
C HIS A 157 -0.21 -3.83 -7.99
N ALA A 158 0.00 -2.66 -8.60
CA ALA A 158 0.81 -1.58 -8.04
C ALA A 158 0.02 -0.62 -7.13
N ASP A 159 -1.27 -0.85 -6.90
CA ASP A 159 -2.16 0.04 -6.14
C ASP A 159 -1.86 0.16 -4.64
N ASN A 160 -1.05 -0.77 -4.08
CA ASN A 160 -0.42 -0.63 -2.78
C ASN A 160 1.05 -0.22 -2.91
N VAL A 161 1.83 -0.92 -3.74
CA VAL A 161 3.28 -0.70 -3.90
C VAL A 161 3.59 0.71 -4.41
N GLY A 162 2.82 1.20 -5.40
CA GLY A 162 3.00 2.52 -6.00
C GLY A 162 2.91 3.66 -4.97
N PRO A 163 1.76 3.82 -4.28
CA PRO A 163 1.63 4.88 -3.28
C PRO A 163 2.52 4.68 -2.05
N CYS A 164 2.79 3.45 -1.61
CA CYS A 164 3.74 3.19 -0.53
C CYS A 164 5.14 3.70 -0.87
N LEU A 165 5.61 3.44 -2.10
CA LEU A 165 6.94 3.83 -2.57
C LEU A 165 7.05 5.33 -2.88
N LEU A 166 6.09 5.86 -3.64
CA LEU A 166 6.16 7.21 -4.21
C LEU A 166 5.47 8.27 -3.35
N GLY A 167 4.49 7.85 -2.54
CA GLY A 167 3.56 8.76 -1.88
C GLY A 167 2.44 9.25 -2.81
N GLY A 168 1.49 9.98 -2.22
CA GLY A 168 0.39 10.59 -2.93
C GLY A 168 -0.70 9.62 -3.33
N ILE A 169 -1.49 10.02 -4.32
CA ILE A 169 -2.49 9.20 -4.99
C ILE A 169 -1.86 8.71 -6.30
N VAL A 170 -1.80 7.39 -6.47
CA VAL A 170 -1.18 6.78 -7.66
C VAL A 170 -2.25 6.09 -8.50
N PHE A 171 -2.32 6.48 -9.76
CA PHE A 171 -3.12 5.85 -10.79
C PHE A 171 -2.24 4.93 -11.64
N ILE A 172 -2.71 3.72 -11.87
CA ILE A 172 -2.03 2.69 -12.66
C ILE A 172 -2.78 2.51 -13.98
N ARG A 173 -2.18 2.96 -15.09
CA ARG A 173 -2.73 2.73 -16.42
C ARG A 173 -2.53 1.28 -16.86
N ASP A 174 -1.37 0.72 -16.52
CA ASP A 174 -0.99 -0.64 -16.91
C ASP A 174 -0.10 -1.26 -15.86
N ASN A 175 -0.57 -2.34 -15.22
CA ASN A 175 0.17 -3.06 -14.20
C ASN A 175 1.34 -3.88 -14.78
N GLN A 176 1.26 -4.34 -16.03
CA GLN A 176 2.31 -5.15 -16.64
C GLN A 176 3.52 -4.29 -17.02
N GLU A 177 3.26 -3.13 -17.62
CA GLU A 177 4.29 -2.17 -18.03
C GLU A 177 4.70 -1.23 -16.88
N LEU A 178 4.03 -1.31 -15.73
CA LEU A 178 4.17 -0.40 -14.59
C LEU A 178 4.04 1.08 -15.02
N ASP A 179 3.09 1.33 -15.94
CA ASP A 179 2.76 2.67 -16.40
C ASP A 179 1.84 3.33 -15.37
N ILE A 180 2.45 4.17 -14.54
CA ILE A 180 1.83 4.80 -13.39
C ILE A 180 1.94 6.32 -13.45
N ALA A 181 0.94 7.00 -12.88
CA ALA A 181 0.92 8.45 -12.74
C ALA A 181 0.54 8.82 -11.30
N GLN A 182 1.25 9.79 -10.71
CA GLN A 182 0.82 10.43 -9.48
C GLN A 182 -0.22 11.50 -9.82
N LEU A 183 -1.37 11.45 -9.15
CA LEU A 183 -2.42 12.44 -9.27
C LEU A 183 -2.19 13.58 -8.26
N PRO A 184 -2.68 14.80 -8.55
CA PRO A 184 -2.66 15.87 -7.57
C PRO A 184 -3.51 15.49 -6.35
N VAL A 185 -3.06 15.89 -5.18
CA VAL A 185 -3.76 15.67 -3.92
C VAL A 185 -4.42 16.97 -3.50
N PRO A 186 -5.77 17.05 -3.45
CA PRO A 186 -6.46 18.21 -2.93
C PRO A 186 -5.99 18.58 -1.53
N LYS A 187 -5.81 19.87 -1.27
CA LYS A 187 -5.16 20.39 -0.05
C LYS A 187 -5.81 19.89 1.24
N ASP A 188 -7.13 19.83 1.26
CA ASP A 188 -7.90 19.46 2.43
C ASP A 188 -8.51 18.05 2.32
N LEU A 189 -7.93 17.18 1.48
CA LEU A 189 -8.32 15.79 1.38
C LEU A 189 -7.71 14.98 2.53
N TRP A 190 -8.59 14.40 3.34
CA TRP A 190 -8.26 13.54 4.48
C TRP A 190 -8.92 12.17 4.35
N ALA A 191 -8.37 11.20 5.05
CA ALA A 191 -8.93 9.88 5.18
C ALA A 191 -9.08 9.50 6.65
N ALA A 192 -10.23 8.93 6.99
CA ALA A 192 -10.43 8.16 8.20
C ALA A 192 -10.39 6.68 7.81
N VAL A 193 -9.43 5.92 8.34
CA VAL A 193 -9.28 4.49 8.07
C VAL A 193 -9.51 3.74 9.36
N VAL A 194 -10.43 2.77 9.34
CA VAL A 194 -10.75 1.95 10.51
C VAL A 194 -10.48 0.49 10.17
N HIS A 195 -9.63 -0.13 10.98
CA HIS A 195 -9.32 -1.55 10.91
C HIS A 195 -10.07 -2.28 12.04
N PRO A 196 -11.14 -3.05 11.75
CA PRO A 196 -11.70 -3.98 12.73
C PRO A 196 -10.76 -5.17 12.90
N ASP A 197 -10.61 -5.68 14.13
CA ASP A 197 -9.68 -6.76 14.48
C ASP A 197 -10.19 -8.13 13.97
N ILE A 198 -10.22 -8.26 12.65
CA ILE A 198 -10.49 -9.50 11.93
C ILE A 198 -9.48 -9.62 10.78
N GLU A 199 -9.20 -10.83 10.36
CA GLU A 199 -8.29 -11.12 9.25
C GLU A 199 -9.07 -11.55 8.01
N ILE A 200 -8.80 -10.91 6.86
CA ILE A 200 -9.32 -11.33 5.55
C ILE A 200 -8.14 -11.58 4.61
N LEU A 201 -7.95 -12.83 4.22
CA LEU A 201 -6.91 -13.17 3.26
C LEU A 201 -7.24 -12.61 1.88
N THR A 202 -6.29 -11.95 1.22
CA THR A 202 -6.43 -11.37 -0.12
C THR A 202 -6.96 -12.39 -1.12
N LYS A 203 -6.48 -13.65 -1.06
CA LYS A 203 -6.96 -14.75 -1.91
C LYS A 203 -8.45 -15.01 -1.74
N VAL A 204 -8.99 -14.94 -0.52
CA VAL A 204 -10.42 -15.13 -0.24
C VAL A 204 -11.23 -13.98 -0.81
N ALA A 205 -10.80 -12.73 -0.53
CA ALA A 205 -11.47 -11.53 -1.04
C ALA A 205 -11.43 -11.40 -2.57
N ARG A 206 -10.43 -11.99 -3.22
CA ARG A 206 -10.34 -12.05 -4.70
C ARG A 206 -11.22 -13.19 -5.25
N GLY A 207 -11.27 -14.33 -4.58
CA GLY A 207 -12.00 -15.52 -5.02
C GLY A 207 -13.53 -15.35 -5.03
N ILE A 208 -14.09 -14.38 -4.29
CA ILE A 208 -15.54 -14.12 -4.30
C ILE A 208 -16.00 -13.14 -5.38
N LEU A 209 -15.05 -12.56 -6.14
CA LEU A 209 -15.39 -11.65 -7.23
C LEU A 209 -15.93 -12.42 -8.44
N PRO A 210 -16.88 -11.83 -9.18
CA PRO A 210 -17.46 -12.48 -10.36
C PRO A 210 -16.43 -12.53 -11.50
N ALA A 211 -16.43 -13.63 -12.26
CA ALA A 211 -15.60 -13.78 -13.46
C ALA A 211 -16.12 -12.87 -14.60
N GLU A 212 -17.40 -12.54 -14.61
CA GLU A 212 -18.06 -11.70 -15.60
C GLU A 212 -18.82 -10.58 -14.91
N VAL A 213 -18.83 -9.40 -15.51
CA VAL A 213 -19.53 -8.20 -15.00
C VAL A 213 -20.45 -7.65 -16.07
N PRO A 214 -21.72 -7.31 -15.75
CA PRO A 214 -22.62 -6.66 -16.69
C PRO A 214 -22.02 -5.36 -17.24
N LEU A 215 -22.12 -5.13 -18.54
CA LEU A 215 -21.55 -3.94 -19.20
C LEU A 215 -22.06 -2.62 -18.59
N ALA A 216 -23.30 -2.60 -18.10
CA ALA A 216 -23.84 -1.44 -17.40
C ALA A 216 -23.04 -1.08 -16.13
N ASN A 217 -22.64 -2.09 -15.33
CA ASN A 217 -21.82 -1.89 -14.15
C ASN A 217 -20.39 -1.43 -14.54
N VAL A 218 -19.84 -1.98 -15.62
CA VAL A 218 -18.52 -1.54 -16.14
C VAL A 218 -18.60 -0.07 -16.56
N THR A 219 -19.63 0.33 -17.30
CA THR A 219 -19.85 1.74 -17.69
C THR A 219 -19.96 2.66 -16.49
N GLN A 220 -20.71 2.25 -15.46
CA GLN A 220 -20.85 3.03 -14.23
C GLN A 220 -19.51 3.11 -13.47
N GLN A 221 -18.77 2.01 -13.35
CA GLN A 221 -17.47 1.97 -12.68
C GLN A 221 -16.45 2.88 -13.36
N ILE A 222 -16.38 2.85 -14.70
CA ILE A 222 -15.52 3.74 -15.50
C ILE A 222 -15.94 5.20 -15.32
N GLY A 223 -17.22 5.51 -15.31
CA GLY A 223 -17.74 6.85 -15.06
C GLY A 223 -17.35 7.35 -13.66
N ASN A 224 -17.48 6.50 -12.64
CA ASN A 224 -17.07 6.82 -11.27
C ASN A 224 -15.56 7.04 -11.18
N LEU A 225 -14.73 6.18 -11.80
CA LEU A 225 -13.27 6.35 -11.81
C LEU A 225 -12.87 7.66 -12.52
N GLY A 226 -13.43 7.92 -13.70
CA GLY A 226 -13.18 9.17 -14.42
C GLY A 226 -13.61 10.39 -13.61
N GLY A 227 -14.79 10.33 -12.98
CA GLY A 227 -15.30 11.40 -12.11
C GLY A 227 -14.41 11.62 -10.88
N LEU A 228 -13.94 10.55 -10.25
CA LEU A 228 -13.00 10.67 -9.11
C LEU A 228 -11.69 11.35 -9.54
N ILE A 229 -11.08 10.91 -10.64
CA ILE A 229 -9.84 11.51 -11.17
C ILE A 229 -10.05 12.99 -11.52
N CYS A 230 -11.14 13.32 -12.22
CA CYS A 230 -11.46 14.72 -12.54
C CYS A 230 -11.69 15.56 -11.27
N GLY A 231 -12.44 15.02 -10.30
CA GLY A 231 -12.67 15.69 -9.01
C GLY A 231 -11.38 15.96 -8.23
N LEU A 232 -10.43 15.01 -8.23
CA LEU A 232 -9.11 15.19 -7.62
C LEU A 232 -8.31 16.30 -8.32
N ILE A 233 -8.28 16.31 -9.65
CA ILE A 233 -7.53 17.30 -10.45
C ILE A 233 -8.12 18.71 -10.29
N GLN A 234 -9.45 18.83 -10.18
CA GLN A 234 -10.16 20.10 -10.11
C GLN A 234 -10.42 20.57 -8.66
N GLU A 235 -10.05 19.77 -7.68
CA GLU A 235 -10.39 19.97 -6.25
C GLU A 235 -11.92 20.11 -6.04
N ASP A 236 -12.73 19.41 -6.88
CA ASP A 236 -14.19 19.38 -6.76
C ASP A 236 -14.61 18.25 -5.80
N TYR A 237 -14.76 18.58 -4.52
CA TYR A 237 -15.18 17.64 -3.48
C TYR A 237 -16.59 17.08 -3.74
N GLY A 238 -17.48 17.83 -4.41
CA GLY A 238 -18.79 17.35 -4.83
C GLY A 238 -18.67 16.25 -5.89
N MET A 239 -17.74 16.39 -6.85
CA MET A 239 -17.47 15.35 -7.84
C MET A 239 -16.79 14.14 -7.20
N ILE A 240 -15.83 14.34 -6.31
CA ILE A 240 -15.22 13.25 -5.52
C ILE A 240 -16.30 12.47 -4.79
N SER A 241 -17.20 13.16 -4.07
CA SER A 241 -18.24 12.53 -3.26
C SER A 241 -19.16 11.62 -4.06
N ARG A 242 -19.68 12.07 -5.21
CA ARG A 242 -20.57 11.25 -6.02
C ARG A 242 -19.85 10.16 -6.83
N SER A 243 -18.51 10.15 -6.84
CA SER A 243 -17.68 9.22 -7.60
C SER A 243 -17.05 8.11 -6.77
N VAL A 244 -16.88 8.28 -5.45
CA VAL A 244 -16.34 7.24 -4.54
C VAL A 244 -17.41 6.17 -4.30
N HIS A 245 -17.70 5.41 -5.35
CA HIS A 245 -18.68 4.35 -5.34
C HIS A 245 -18.27 3.19 -6.22
N ASP A 246 -18.14 1.98 -5.61
CA ASP A 246 -17.81 0.73 -6.29
C ASP A 246 -19.06 -0.11 -6.50
N VAL A 247 -19.36 -0.44 -7.76
CA VAL A 247 -20.52 -1.26 -8.14
C VAL A 247 -20.14 -2.70 -8.50
N ILE A 248 -18.85 -3.06 -8.40
CA ILE A 248 -18.33 -4.38 -8.82
C ILE A 248 -17.81 -5.17 -7.62
N ALA A 249 -16.75 -4.70 -6.95
CA ALA A 249 -16.07 -5.45 -5.90
C ALA A 249 -16.72 -5.27 -4.51
N GLU A 250 -17.04 -4.04 -4.11
CA GLU A 250 -17.66 -3.76 -2.81
C GLU A 250 -18.94 -4.57 -2.56
N PRO A 251 -19.91 -4.72 -3.50
CA PRO A 251 -21.11 -5.51 -3.28
C PRO A 251 -20.87 -6.99 -2.96
N ARG A 252 -19.68 -7.50 -3.27
CA ARG A 252 -19.26 -8.87 -2.94
C ARG A 252 -18.48 -8.92 -1.64
N ARG A 253 -17.43 -8.08 -1.53
CA ARG A 253 -16.49 -8.08 -0.41
C ARG A 253 -17.10 -7.61 0.91
N GLN A 254 -18.08 -6.72 0.88
CA GLN A 254 -18.77 -6.23 2.08
C GLN A 254 -19.35 -7.36 2.96
N LYS A 255 -19.68 -8.52 2.36
CA LYS A 255 -20.21 -9.68 3.09
C LYS A 255 -19.18 -10.34 4.00
N LEU A 256 -17.90 -10.05 3.78
CA LEU A 256 -16.80 -10.55 4.61
C LEU A 256 -16.55 -9.66 5.83
N ILE A 257 -17.15 -8.45 5.86
CA ILE A 257 -16.91 -7.46 6.92
C ILE A 257 -18.20 -7.29 7.72
N PRO A 258 -18.24 -7.77 8.97
CA PRO A 258 -19.40 -7.54 9.84
C PRO A 258 -19.70 -6.05 9.97
N GLU A 259 -20.94 -5.69 10.13
CA GLU A 259 -21.41 -4.30 10.33
C GLU A 259 -21.07 -3.30 9.19
N PHE A 260 -20.57 -3.77 8.04
CA PHE A 260 -20.15 -2.91 6.92
C PHE A 260 -21.21 -1.86 6.53
N TYR A 261 -22.46 -2.29 6.35
CA TYR A 261 -23.55 -1.37 5.95
C TYR A 261 -23.85 -0.30 7.00
N GLN A 262 -23.78 -0.69 8.29
CA GLN A 262 -23.96 0.25 9.41
C GLN A 262 -22.83 1.26 9.43
N ALA A 263 -21.56 0.78 9.28
CA ALA A 263 -20.38 1.63 9.21
C ALA A 263 -20.49 2.63 8.04
N LYS A 264 -20.86 2.15 6.84
CA LYS A 264 -21.07 3.01 5.66
C LYS A 264 -22.11 4.10 5.92
N ARG A 265 -23.27 3.73 6.47
CA ARG A 265 -24.34 4.71 6.78
C ARG A 265 -23.88 5.74 7.81
N SER A 266 -23.20 5.29 8.85
CA SER A 266 -22.67 6.16 9.90
C SER A 266 -21.61 7.13 9.36
N ALA A 267 -20.68 6.64 8.52
CA ALA A 267 -19.68 7.48 7.86
C ALA A 267 -20.32 8.58 7.00
N MET A 268 -21.29 8.22 6.14
CA MET A 268 -21.97 9.17 5.28
C MET A 268 -22.79 10.19 6.08
N ALA A 269 -23.48 9.75 7.14
CA ALA A 269 -24.23 10.64 8.03
C ALA A 269 -23.30 11.59 8.82
N ALA A 270 -22.06 11.20 9.12
CA ALA A 270 -21.05 12.02 9.76
C ALA A 270 -20.34 13.00 8.81
N GLY A 271 -20.64 12.93 7.49
CA GLY A 271 -20.12 13.86 6.48
C GLY A 271 -18.94 13.35 5.66
N ALA A 272 -18.78 12.02 5.53
CA ALA A 272 -17.81 11.47 4.58
C ALA A 272 -18.18 11.86 3.15
N LEU A 273 -17.17 12.21 2.35
CA LEU A 273 -17.31 12.38 0.90
C LEU A 273 -17.65 11.05 0.22
N GLY A 274 -17.08 9.95 0.73
CA GLY A 274 -17.33 8.62 0.27
C GLY A 274 -16.74 7.60 1.26
N PHE A 275 -17.22 6.36 1.17
CA PHE A 275 -16.82 5.27 2.04
C PHE A 275 -16.70 3.98 1.25
N SER A 276 -15.64 3.20 1.47
CA SER A 276 -15.49 1.86 0.89
C SER A 276 -14.47 1.01 1.67
N ILE A 277 -14.15 -0.14 1.10
CA ILE A 277 -13.18 -1.10 1.61
C ILE A 277 -11.78 -0.68 1.17
N SER A 278 -10.80 -0.75 2.08
CA SER A 278 -9.38 -0.60 1.75
C SER A 278 -8.81 -1.94 1.26
N GLY A 279 -8.32 -1.97 0.04
CA GLY A 279 -7.73 -3.17 -0.56
C GLY A 279 -8.70 -4.37 -0.57
N ALA A 280 -8.25 -5.46 0.04
CA ALA A 280 -9.06 -6.67 0.24
C ALA A 280 -10.04 -6.57 1.43
N GLY A 281 -9.88 -5.57 2.27
CA GLY A 281 -10.47 -5.48 3.61
C GLY A 281 -9.64 -6.24 4.65
N PRO A 282 -10.07 -6.31 5.92
CA PRO A 282 -11.34 -5.79 6.46
C PRO A 282 -11.33 -4.26 6.71
N SER A 283 -10.18 -3.59 6.63
CA SER A 283 -10.15 -2.15 6.83
C SER A 283 -11.10 -1.45 5.87
N VAL A 284 -11.76 -0.43 6.38
CA VAL A 284 -12.62 0.47 5.63
C VAL A 284 -12.10 1.89 5.72
N PHE A 285 -12.42 2.72 4.75
CA PHE A 285 -12.02 4.13 4.77
C PHE A 285 -13.19 5.06 4.44
N GLY A 286 -13.14 6.26 5.02
CA GLY A 286 -13.95 7.39 4.61
C GLY A 286 -13.04 8.50 4.10
N LEU A 287 -13.29 9.01 2.87
CA LEU A 287 -12.66 10.24 2.40
C LEU A 287 -13.41 11.44 2.97
N CYS A 288 -12.70 12.47 3.35
CA CYS A 288 -13.25 13.63 4.05
C CYS A 288 -12.61 14.93 3.57
N GLU A 289 -13.35 16.01 3.65
CA GLU A 289 -12.83 17.36 3.53
C GLU A 289 -12.50 17.90 4.93
N GLY A 290 -11.20 18.08 5.19
CA GLY A 290 -10.68 18.58 6.46
C GLY A 290 -10.52 17.52 7.56
N GLU A 291 -9.60 17.81 8.48
CA GLU A 291 -9.22 16.93 9.59
C GLU A 291 -10.38 16.65 10.56
N GLU A 292 -11.11 17.69 10.93
CA GLU A 292 -12.22 17.56 11.88
C GLU A 292 -13.37 16.70 11.32
N SER A 293 -13.60 16.76 10.01
CA SER A 293 -14.55 15.86 9.33
C SER A 293 -14.04 14.42 9.38
N ALA A 294 -12.74 14.20 9.11
CA ALA A 294 -12.16 12.87 9.16
C ALA A 294 -12.20 12.26 10.57
N LYS A 295 -11.95 13.05 11.61
CA LYS A 295 -12.10 12.59 13.01
C LYS A 295 -13.53 12.15 13.30
N ARG A 296 -14.53 13.00 13.01
CA ARG A 296 -15.95 12.65 13.24
C ARG A 296 -16.39 11.40 12.46
N VAL A 297 -15.97 11.30 11.21
CA VAL A 297 -16.28 10.13 10.35
C VAL A 297 -15.61 8.88 10.90
N GLY A 298 -14.33 8.97 11.30
CA GLY A 298 -13.60 7.86 11.89
C GLY A 298 -14.22 7.35 13.18
N GLU A 299 -14.58 8.26 14.09
CA GLU A 299 -15.28 7.93 15.35
C GLU A 299 -16.63 7.28 15.10
N ALA A 300 -17.38 7.77 14.09
CA ALA A 300 -18.66 7.20 13.71
C ALA A 300 -18.52 5.77 13.18
N ILE A 301 -17.49 5.48 12.36
CA ILE A 301 -17.19 4.14 11.86
C ILE A 301 -16.74 3.23 13.00
N ALA A 302 -15.75 3.65 13.78
CA ALA A 302 -15.19 2.90 14.92
C ALA A 302 -16.27 2.54 15.95
N GLY A 303 -17.16 3.51 16.25
CA GLY A 303 -18.29 3.30 17.17
C GLY A 303 -19.28 2.25 16.70
N VAL A 304 -19.43 2.02 15.37
CA VAL A 304 -20.27 0.92 14.85
C VAL A 304 -19.61 -0.42 15.11
N PHE A 305 -18.32 -0.56 14.81
CA PHE A 305 -17.60 -1.81 15.06
C PHE A 305 -17.55 -2.16 16.55
N SER A 306 -17.27 -1.18 17.41
CA SER A 306 -17.26 -1.38 18.88
C SER A 306 -18.64 -1.81 19.42
N LYS A 307 -19.74 -1.30 18.88
CA LYS A 307 -21.10 -1.73 19.26
C LYS A 307 -21.42 -3.15 18.76
N GLY A 308 -20.75 -3.61 17.71
CA GLY A 308 -20.80 -4.97 17.20
C GLY A 308 -19.81 -5.92 17.88
N ASP A 309 -19.24 -5.54 19.05
CA ASP A 309 -18.24 -6.31 19.80
C ASP A 309 -16.95 -6.59 18.99
N LEU A 310 -16.61 -5.73 18.04
CA LEU A 310 -15.38 -5.81 17.28
C LEU A 310 -14.38 -4.76 17.80
N GLU A 311 -13.26 -5.22 18.32
CA GLU A 311 -12.11 -4.34 18.56
C GLU A 311 -11.68 -3.71 17.24
N ASN A 312 -11.21 -2.46 17.28
CA ASN A 312 -10.82 -1.77 16.06
C ASN A 312 -9.79 -0.68 16.33
N GLN A 313 -9.07 -0.30 15.29
CA GLN A 313 -8.08 0.76 15.31
C GLN A 313 -8.48 1.84 14.30
N LEU A 314 -8.48 3.09 14.75
CA LEU A 314 -8.79 4.27 13.93
C LEU A 314 -7.48 5.01 13.58
N TYR A 315 -7.32 5.30 12.30
CA TYR A 315 -6.27 6.17 11.78
C TYR A 315 -6.89 7.34 11.02
N VAL A 316 -6.56 8.55 11.42
CA VAL A 316 -6.95 9.79 10.74
C VAL A 316 -5.71 10.38 10.11
N SER A 317 -5.70 10.58 8.80
CA SER A 317 -4.51 10.96 8.06
C SER A 317 -4.85 11.85 6.88
N ARG A 318 -3.92 12.74 6.53
CA ARG A 318 -3.83 13.26 5.17
C ARG A 318 -3.36 12.16 4.23
N VAL A 319 -3.49 12.41 2.94
CA VAL A 319 -2.77 11.61 1.95
C VAL A 319 -1.27 11.90 2.11
N ASN A 320 -0.50 10.87 2.46
CA ASN A 320 0.96 10.97 2.62
C ASN A 320 1.63 11.17 1.27
N GLN A 321 2.20 12.34 1.02
CA GLN A 321 2.81 12.68 -0.26
C GLN A 321 4.28 12.25 -0.38
N THR A 322 4.87 11.73 0.68
CA THR A 322 6.29 11.36 0.72
C THR A 322 6.53 9.90 0.32
N GLY A 323 5.60 9.00 0.67
CA GLY A 323 5.82 7.55 0.58
C GLY A 323 6.89 7.06 1.55
N VAL A 324 7.62 6.01 1.14
CA VAL A 324 8.73 5.48 1.92
C VAL A 324 9.80 6.55 2.18
N LYS A 325 10.35 6.58 3.40
CA LYS A 325 11.37 7.56 3.82
C LYS A 325 12.39 6.94 4.77
N VAL A 326 13.60 7.51 4.78
CA VAL A 326 14.61 7.22 5.80
C VAL A 326 14.18 7.86 7.12
N ILE A 327 14.38 7.15 8.22
CA ILE A 327 14.07 7.59 9.59
C ILE A 327 15.27 7.49 10.55
N GLY A 328 16.38 6.86 10.14
CA GLY A 328 17.60 6.73 10.92
C GLY A 328 18.76 6.20 10.11
#